data_128267c684c7be8b6893508f314ecb05
#
_entry.id   128267c684c7be8b6893508f314ecb05
#
_cell.length_a   1.000
_cell.length_b   1.000
_cell.length_c   1.000
_cell.angle_alpha   90.00
_cell.angle_beta   90.00
_cell.angle_gamma   90.00
#
_symmetry.space_group_name_H-M   'P 1'
#
loop_
_entity.id
_entity.type
_entity.pdbx_description
1 polymer ?
#
loop_
_entity_poly.entity_id
_entity_poly.type
_entity_poly.pdbx_seq_one_letter_code
_entity_poly.pdbx_strand_id
1 'polypeptide(L)'
;MLGWIGDIEKATLDNDTFRTVVYTAGHTQLTVMRLRAGEEIGWEAHGHLDQFLRIEEGTAEVDLGRGEDAVDETHPLQDDWAIIVPAGIWHNVRNTGDGDLKLYSLYSPPEHPDGTVHATKAEADAAEAAEHGH
;
A
#
# COMPACT_ATOMS: atom_id res chain seq x y z
N MET A 1 -17.75 -3.05 18.07
CA MET A 1 -18.13 -2.08 17.02
C MET A 1 -18.62 -2.82 15.78
N LEU A 2 -19.58 -2.26 15.10
CA LEU A 2 -20.14 -2.86 13.88
C LEU A 2 -19.33 -2.51 12.62
N GLY A 3 -18.22 -1.81 12.77
CA GLY A 3 -17.30 -1.40 11.71
C GLY A 3 -16.05 -0.85 12.32
N TRP A 4 -15.18 -0.22 11.53
CA TRP A 4 -14.00 0.44 12.04
C TRP A 4 -14.25 1.94 12.15
N ILE A 5 -13.95 2.50 13.32
CA ILE A 5 -14.06 3.92 13.60
C ILE A 5 -12.79 4.32 14.37
N GLY A 6 -12.08 5.31 13.87
CA GLY A 6 -10.86 5.75 14.51
C GLY A 6 -10.24 6.97 13.82
N ASP A 7 -9.18 7.49 14.43
CA ASP A 7 -8.37 8.55 13.86
C ASP A 7 -7.40 7.91 12.86
N ILE A 8 -7.72 8.00 11.58
CA ILE A 8 -6.94 7.34 10.53
C ILE A 8 -5.54 7.94 10.40
N GLU A 9 -5.39 9.24 10.58
CA GLU A 9 -4.08 9.88 10.54
C GLU A 9 -3.19 9.34 11.65
N LYS A 10 -3.71 9.31 12.88
CA LYS A 10 -2.96 8.79 14.03
C LYS A 10 -2.59 7.32 13.83
N ALA A 11 -3.53 6.50 13.39
CA ALA A 11 -3.27 5.08 13.15
C ALA A 11 -2.15 4.88 12.13
N THR A 12 -2.11 5.73 11.09
CA THR A 12 -1.10 5.66 10.05
C THR A 12 0.26 6.16 10.57
N LEU A 13 0.28 7.28 11.27
CA LEU A 13 1.53 7.87 11.79
C LEU A 13 2.16 7.03 12.89
N ASP A 14 1.35 6.37 13.71
CA ASP A 14 1.84 5.52 14.80
C ASP A 14 2.32 4.15 14.30
N ASN A 15 2.00 3.76 13.07
CA ASN A 15 2.37 2.46 12.54
C ASN A 15 3.87 2.40 12.22
N ASP A 16 4.55 1.38 12.73
CA ASP A 16 5.97 1.13 12.48
C ASP A 16 6.24 -0.17 11.73
N THR A 17 5.20 -0.82 11.23
CA THR A 17 5.34 -2.04 10.43
C THR A 17 5.34 -1.71 8.95
N PHE A 18 5.93 -2.58 8.13
CA PHE A 18 5.83 -2.44 6.69
C PHE A 18 4.36 -2.45 6.25
N ARG A 19 3.58 -3.44 6.76
CA ARG A 19 2.14 -3.55 6.46
C ARG A 19 1.40 -4.13 7.66
N THR A 20 0.32 -3.48 8.05
CA THR A 20 -0.62 -4.02 9.03
C THR A 20 -2.03 -3.84 8.49
N VAL A 21 -2.76 -4.95 8.40
CA VAL A 21 -4.18 -4.92 8.07
C VAL A 21 -4.93 -4.45 9.32
N VAL A 22 -5.60 -3.31 9.23
CA VAL A 22 -6.33 -2.71 10.35
C VAL A 22 -7.74 -3.27 10.45
N TYR A 23 -8.43 -3.40 9.32
CA TYR A 23 -9.81 -3.88 9.30
C TYR A 23 -10.17 -4.46 7.93
N THR A 24 -10.85 -5.60 7.96
CA THR A 24 -11.34 -6.25 6.74
C THR A 24 -12.87 -6.30 6.78
N ALA A 25 -13.51 -5.63 5.83
CA ALA A 25 -14.95 -5.69 5.62
C ALA A 25 -15.26 -6.59 4.41
N GLY A 26 -16.52 -6.71 4.05
CA GLY A 26 -16.94 -7.54 2.93
C GLY A 26 -16.44 -7.08 1.57
N HIS A 27 -16.32 -5.78 1.37
CA HIS A 27 -15.98 -5.18 0.06
C HIS A 27 -14.83 -4.18 0.12
N THR A 28 -14.19 -3.99 1.27
CA THR A 28 -13.04 -3.10 1.41
C THR A 28 -12.17 -3.52 2.58
N GLN A 29 -10.89 -3.16 2.51
CA GLN A 29 -9.92 -3.51 3.54
C GLN A 29 -8.98 -2.33 3.76
N LEU A 30 -8.82 -1.94 5.02
CA LEU A 30 -7.92 -0.86 5.42
C LEU A 30 -6.59 -1.43 5.89
N THR A 31 -5.50 -0.93 5.30
CA THR A 31 -4.14 -1.26 5.73
C THR A 31 -3.35 0.02 5.98
N VAL A 32 -2.39 -0.06 6.89
CA VAL A 32 -1.41 0.99 7.13
C VAL A 32 -0.03 0.45 6.80
N MET A 33 0.85 1.31 6.28
CA MET A 33 2.20 0.93 5.86
C MET A 33 3.23 1.97 6.25
N ARG A 34 4.42 1.51 6.54
CA ARG A 34 5.62 2.33 6.70
C ARG A 34 6.70 1.78 5.78
N LEU A 35 7.21 2.62 4.87
CA LEU A 35 8.37 2.32 4.05
C LEU A 35 9.54 3.14 4.56
N ARG A 36 10.67 2.49 4.79
CA ARG A 36 11.90 3.20 5.16
C ARG A 36 12.47 3.90 3.94
N ALA A 37 13.40 4.83 4.16
CA ALA A 37 14.09 5.51 3.07
C ALA A 37 14.67 4.49 2.10
N GLY A 38 14.41 4.68 0.80
CA GLY A 38 14.88 3.78 -0.25
C GLY A 38 14.03 2.55 -0.49
N GLU A 39 13.05 2.28 0.35
CA GLU A 39 12.15 1.13 0.13
C GLU A 39 11.04 1.44 -0.85
N GLU A 40 10.47 0.39 -1.42
CA GLU A 40 9.35 0.49 -2.34
C GLU A 40 8.37 -0.66 -2.08
N ILE A 41 7.12 -0.48 -2.54
CA ILE A 41 6.11 -1.54 -2.42
C ILE A 41 6.42 -2.67 -3.39
N GLY A 42 6.78 -2.35 -4.61
CA GLY A 42 7.06 -3.30 -5.69
C GLY A 42 6.12 -3.11 -6.88
N TRP A 43 6.62 -3.43 -8.07
CA TRP A 43 5.86 -3.31 -9.31
C TRP A 43 4.84 -4.44 -9.39
N GLU A 44 3.55 -4.12 -9.30
CA GLU A 44 2.48 -5.11 -9.23
C GLU A 44 1.19 -4.59 -9.83
N ALA A 45 0.28 -5.51 -10.13
CA ALA A 45 -1.09 -5.19 -10.54
C ALA A 45 -2.06 -6.15 -9.86
N HIS A 46 -3.26 -5.64 -9.58
CA HIS A 46 -4.35 -6.43 -9.02
C HIS A 46 -5.50 -6.40 -10.03
N GLY A 47 -5.77 -7.56 -10.65
CA GLY A 47 -6.74 -7.64 -11.74
C GLY A 47 -8.20 -7.54 -11.30
N HIS A 48 -8.50 -7.62 -10.01
CA HIS A 48 -9.85 -7.77 -9.49
C HIS A 48 -10.23 -6.75 -8.41
N LEU A 49 -9.38 -5.76 -8.17
CA LEU A 49 -9.67 -4.75 -7.15
C LEU A 49 -9.17 -3.37 -7.55
N ASP A 50 -9.79 -2.37 -6.98
CA ASP A 50 -9.29 -1.00 -7.03
C ASP A 50 -8.57 -0.70 -5.71
N GLN A 51 -7.56 0.13 -5.75
CA GLN A 51 -6.80 0.48 -4.57
C GLN A 51 -6.72 1.99 -4.41
N PHE A 52 -7.06 2.46 -3.21
CA PHE A 52 -6.86 3.86 -2.82
C PHE A 52 -5.67 3.92 -1.88
N LEU A 53 -4.74 4.86 -2.11
CA LEU A 53 -3.61 5.10 -1.21
C LEU A 53 -3.55 6.57 -0.87
N ARG A 54 -3.28 6.89 0.38
CA ARG A 54 -3.07 8.27 0.82
C ARG A 54 -1.77 8.39 1.62
N ILE A 55 -0.96 9.40 1.29
CA ILE A 55 0.28 9.69 1.99
C ILE A 55 -0.03 10.59 3.19
N GLU A 56 0.34 10.13 4.39
CA GLU A 56 0.20 10.91 5.63
C GLU A 56 1.51 11.56 6.05
N GLU A 57 2.65 10.99 5.67
CA GLU A 57 3.97 11.55 6.01
C GLU A 57 5.00 11.12 4.97
N GLY A 58 5.83 12.05 4.55
CA GLY A 58 6.96 11.78 3.66
C GLY A 58 6.72 12.16 2.22
N THR A 59 7.70 11.85 1.37
CA THR A 59 7.64 12.09 -0.07
C THR A 59 7.88 10.79 -0.82
N ALA A 60 7.19 10.64 -1.94
CA ALA A 60 7.23 9.42 -2.73
C ALA A 60 7.09 9.72 -4.21
N GLU A 61 7.28 8.70 -5.03
CA GLU A 61 6.85 8.70 -6.41
C GLU A 61 6.02 7.46 -6.67
N VAL A 62 4.98 7.59 -7.50
CA VAL A 62 4.20 6.47 -8.00
C VAL A 62 4.49 6.28 -9.47
N ASP A 63 4.77 5.02 -9.84
CA ASP A 63 4.88 4.60 -11.23
C ASP A 63 3.59 3.88 -11.60
N LEU A 64 3.05 4.17 -12.78
CA LEU A 64 1.83 3.56 -13.29
C LEU A 64 2.08 3.03 -14.70
N GLY A 65 1.50 1.88 -15.02
CA GLY A 65 1.62 1.29 -16.36
C GLY A 65 0.41 0.45 -16.73
N ARG A 66 0.16 0.37 -18.04
CA ARG A 66 -0.92 -0.45 -18.59
C ARG A 66 -0.57 -1.93 -18.65
N GLY A 67 0.72 -2.24 -18.61
CA GLY A 67 1.24 -3.61 -18.65
C GLY A 67 2.50 -3.74 -17.85
N GLU A 68 2.94 -4.98 -17.67
CA GLU A 68 4.10 -5.32 -16.85
C GLU A 68 5.40 -4.74 -17.40
N ASP A 69 5.50 -4.57 -18.72
CA ASP A 69 6.77 -4.33 -19.40
C ASP A 69 7.27 -2.90 -19.37
N ALA A 70 6.42 -1.93 -19.04
CA ALA A 70 6.82 -0.53 -19.11
C ALA A 70 6.04 0.35 -18.14
N VAL A 71 6.76 1.33 -17.58
CA VAL A 71 6.15 2.43 -16.83
C VAL A 71 5.68 3.47 -17.83
N ASP A 72 4.40 3.81 -17.81
CA ASP A 72 3.82 4.83 -18.70
C ASP A 72 3.81 6.23 -18.06
N GLU A 73 3.66 6.28 -16.72
CA GLU A 73 3.56 7.53 -15.98
C GLU A 73 4.30 7.44 -14.66
N THR A 74 4.88 8.54 -14.23
CA THR A 74 5.47 8.68 -12.90
C THR A 74 5.03 10.02 -12.33
N HIS A 75 4.51 10.02 -11.11
CA HIS A 75 4.01 11.22 -10.44
C HIS A 75 4.62 11.38 -9.06
N PRO A 76 5.02 12.59 -8.66
CA PRO A 76 5.46 12.85 -7.29
C PRO A 76 4.28 12.88 -6.34
N LEU A 77 4.50 12.43 -5.12
CA LEU A 77 3.53 12.40 -4.05
C LEU A 77 4.11 13.00 -2.79
N GLN A 78 3.27 13.63 -1.99
CA GLN A 78 3.65 14.20 -0.70
C GLN A 78 2.49 14.12 0.26
N ASP A 79 2.67 14.62 1.49
CA ASP A 79 1.63 14.65 2.52
C ASP A 79 0.29 15.10 1.96
N ASP A 80 -0.76 14.40 2.31
CA ASP A 80 -2.15 14.66 1.94
C ASP A 80 -2.52 14.34 0.50
N TRP A 81 -1.56 13.87 -0.31
CA TRP A 81 -1.86 13.42 -1.66
C TRP A 81 -2.36 11.98 -1.65
N ALA A 82 -3.25 11.70 -2.58
CA ALA A 82 -3.85 10.38 -2.73
C ALA A 82 -3.77 9.89 -4.17
N ILE A 83 -3.85 8.57 -4.32
CA ILE A 83 -3.90 7.91 -5.62
C ILE A 83 -5.06 6.93 -5.61
N ILE A 84 -5.74 6.81 -6.74
CA ILE A 84 -6.63 5.68 -7.00
C ILE A 84 -6.00 4.88 -8.13
N VAL A 85 -5.72 3.61 -7.87
CA VAL A 85 -5.18 2.68 -8.85
C VAL A 85 -6.30 1.76 -9.29
N PRO A 86 -6.79 1.90 -10.53
CA PRO A 86 -7.84 1.01 -11.05
C PRO A 86 -7.36 -0.43 -11.19
N ALA A 87 -8.30 -1.37 -11.13
CA ALA A 87 -8.01 -2.78 -11.35
C ALA A 87 -7.26 -2.98 -12.66
N GLY A 88 -6.23 -3.80 -12.62
CA GLY A 88 -5.42 -4.14 -13.79
C GLY A 88 -4.29 -3.16 -14.11
N ILE A 89 -4.24 -2.02 -13.47
CA ILE A 89 -3.14 -1.05 -13.68
C ILE A 89 -1.93 -1.47 -12.85
N TRP A 90 -0.79 -1.58 -13.49
CA TRP A 90 0.49 -1.84 -12.85
C TRP A 90 0.95 -0.60 -12.10
N HIS A 91 1.46 -0.77 -10.89
CA HIS A 91 1.87 0.35 -10.07
C HIS A 91 2.97 -0.03 -9.09
N ASN A 92 3.71 1.00 -8.65
CA ASN A 92 4.71 0.89 -7.60
C ASN A 92 4.79 2.24 -6.88
N VAL A 93 4.85 2.21 -5.57
CA VAL A 93 5.10 3.40 -4.75
C VAL A 93 6.49 3.28 -4.17
N ARG A 94 7.33 4.27 -4.39
CA ARG A 94 8.72 4.32 -3.95
C ARG A 94 8.91 5.46 -2.96
N ASN A 95 9.56 5.18 -1.84
CA ASN A 95 9.95 6.23 -0.89
C ASN A 95 11.17 6.98 -1.44
N THR A 96 10.98 8.23 -1.83
CA THR A 96 12.03 9.07 -2.41
C THR A 96 12.57 10.11 -1.42
N GLY A 97 12.08 10.10 -0.18
CA GLY A 97 12.54 10.99 0.87
C GLY A 97 13.66 10.40 1.70
N ASP A 98 14.14 11.18 2.66
CA ASP A 98 15.22 10.78 3.58
C ASP A 98 14.71 10.10 4.84
N GLY A 99 13.42 10.20 5.12
CA GLY A 99 12.77 9.62 6.29
C GLY A 99 11.75 8.57 5.91
N ASP A 100 10.95 8.16 6.89
CA ASP A 100 9.90 7.18 6.67
C ASP A 100 8.78 7.76 5.82
N LEU A 101 8.24 6.91 4.96
CA LEU A 101 7.00 7.17 4.23
C LEU A 101 5.89 6.42 4.94
N LYS A 102 4.85 7.13 5.36
CA LYS A 102 3.70 6.55 6.04
C LYS A 102 2.44 6.80 5.24
N LEU A 103 1.72 5.73 4.98
CA LEU A 103 0.53 5.78 4.15
C LEU A 103 -0.50 4.77 4.62
N TYR A 104 -1.74 4.97 4.21
CA TYR A 104 -2.77 3.95 4.34
C TYR A 104 -3.37 3.63 2.98
N SER A 105 -3.92 2.43 2.88
CA SER A 105 -4.55 1.95 1.65
C SER A 105 -5.91 1.37 1.93
N LEU A 106 -6.80 1.50 0.96
CA LEU A 106 -8.06 0.75 0.92
C LEU A 106 -8.04 -0.14 -0.31
N TYR A 107 -8.19 -1.44 -0.09
CA TYR A 107 -8.34 -2.44 -1.16
C TYR A 107 -9.83 -2.77 -1.29
N SER A 108 -10.37 -2.65 -2.47
CA SER A 108 -11.80 -2.90 -2.72
C SER A 108 -11.97 -3.82 -3.93
N PRO A 109 -12.22 -5.11 -3.71
CA PRO A 109 -12.38 -5.87 -2.45
C PRO A 109 -11.05 -6.15 -1.72
N PRO A 110 -11.11 -6.79 -0.52
CA PRO A 110 -9.91 -7.09 0.26
C PRO A 110 -8.87 -7.91 -0.50
N GLU A 111 -7.60 -7.61 -0.27
CA GLU A 111 -6.45 -8.27 -0.92
C GLU A 111 -5.74 -9.24 0.01
N HIS A 112 -5.51 -8.83 1.25
CA HIS A 112 -4.70 -9.60 2.20
C HIS A 112 -5.56 -10.44 3.14
N PRO A 113 -5.04 -11.58 3.65
CA PRO A 113 -5.72 -12.29 4.73
C PRO A 113 -5.99 -11.37 5.91
N ASP A 114 -7.14 -11.56 6.56
CA ASP A 114 -7.49 -10.79 7.74
C ASP A 114 -6.42 -10.94 8.82
N GLY A 115 -6.11 -9.85 9.51
CA GLY A 115 -5.11 -9.86 10.58
C GLY A 115 -3.66 -9.90 10.11
N THR A 116 -3.38 -9.77 8.82
CA THR A 116 -2.02 -9.77 8.29
C THR A 116 -1.18 -8.66 8.91
N VAL A 117 0.02 -9.02 9.39
CA VAL A 117 1.04 -8.08 9.84
C VAL A 117 2.38 -8.52 9.25
N HIS A 118 3.00 -7.65 8.49
CA HIS A 118 4.37 -7.83 7.99
C HIS A 118 5.23 -6.75 8.64
N ALA A 119 6.09 -7.13 9.58
CA ALA A 119 6.91 -6.16 10.30
C ALA A 119 7.89 -5.45 9.37
N THR A 120 8.42 -6.17 8.36
CA THR A 120 9.41 -5.66 7.42
C THR A 120 9.00 -5.95 5.97
N LYS A 121 9.63 -5.22 5.04
CA LYS A 121 9.44 -5.50 3.62
C LYS A 121 9.88 -6.92 3.27
N ALA A 122 10.95 -7.42 3.88
CA ALA A 122 11.43 -8.79 3.64
C ALA A 122 10.37 -9.83 4.02
N GLU A 123 9.67 -9.64 5.13
CA GLU A 123 8.56 -10.52 5.53
C GLU A 123 7.41 -10.46 4.53
N ALA A 124 7.08 -9.26 4.04
CA ALA A 124 6.02 -9.08 3.05
C ALA A 124 6.39 -9.78 1.74
N ASP A 125 7.62 -9.63 1.27
CA ASP A 125 8.10 -10.26 0.04
C ASP A 125 8.11 -11.78 0.17
N ALA A 126 8.50 -12.31 1.32
CA ALA A 126 8.50 -13.74 1.60
C ALA A 126 7.07 -14.31 1.61
N ALA A 127 6.13 -13.60 2.20
CA ALA A 127 4.72 -14.01 2.24
C ALA A 127 4.12 -14.00 0.82
N GLU A 128 4.40 -12.98 0.03
CA GLU A 128 3.94 -12.90 -1.36
C GLU A 128 4.52 -14.02 -2.21
N ALA A 129 5.81 -14.30 -2.07
CA ALA A 129 6.45 -15.42 -2.77
C ALA A 129 5.81 -16.76 -2.40
N ALA A 130 5.46 -16.97 -1.14
CA ALA A 130 4.78 -18.18 -0.68
C ALA A 130 3.36 -18.29 -1.25
N GLU A 131 2.65 -17.19 -1.41
CA GLU A 131 1.29 -17.16 -1.98
C GLU A 131 1.29 -17.39 -3.50
N HIS A 132 2.30 -16.89 -4.19
CA HIS A 132 2.38 -16.90 -5.66
C HIS A 132 3.44 -17.85 -6.23
N GLY A 133 4.20 -18.52 -5.39
CA GLY A 133 5.30 -19.39 -5.76
C GLY A 133 4.92 -20.84 -6.10
N HIS A 134 3.67 -21.08 -6.43
CA HIS A 134 3.17 -22.44 -6.66
C HIS A 134 3.24 -22.85 -8.11
#